data_a3d1d0b8e2eaeb7d57c4f0ca29360f2f
#
_entry.id   a3d1d0b8e2eaeb7d57c4f0ca29360f2f
#
_cell.length_a   1.000
_cell.length_b   1.000
_cell.length_c   1.000
_cell.angle_alpha   90.00
_cell.angle_beta   90.00
_cell.angle_gamma   90.00
#
_symmetry.space_group_name_H-M   'P 1'
#
loop_
_entity.id
_entity.type
_entity.pdbx_description
1 polymer ?
#
loop_
_entity_poly.entity_id
_entity_poly.type
_entity_poly.pdbx_seq_one_letter_code
_entity_poly.pdbx_strand_id
1 'polypeptide(L)'
;MPDRRTLVKAPRRAHPRDAASVVLLRGSRTDPEVLLGRRRLDARFMPGIYVFPGGRVDRADYAHAADIPVRDDVLAKLERHCPTRRARALIWAAIRETWEESGLLIGRPGTIDRVNGSDLHRAYADAGLAPYTEGLDYIARAITPAHNPIRFNTRFFLADGAQAPGALHHTSELEDIGWRRVSEAISDLDLMNVTRFALVEALKLWRDGAPPDPNRRVARLSTRMRTKLLTLE
;
A
#
# COMPACT_ATOMS: atom_id res chain seq x y z
N MET A 1 34.22 -47.09 7.65
CA MET A 1 33.30 -46.42 6.71
C MET A 1 32.77 -45.17 7.39
N PRO A 2 33.14 -43.94 7.00
CA PRO A 2 32.61 -42.73 7.66
C PRO A 2 31.23 -42.46 7.16
N ASP A 3 30.36 -42.18 8.12
CA ASP A 3 28.96 -41.81 8.04
C ASP A 3 28.77 -40.54 7.17
N ARG A 4 28.06 -40.67 6.05
CA ARG A 4 27.64 -39.53 5.22
C ARG A 4 26.49 -38.80 5.95
N ARG A 5 26.82 -37.86 6.82
CA ARG A 5 25.87 -36.91 7.36
C ARG A 5 25.29 -36.12 6.19
N THR A 6 24.05 -36.44 5.84
CA THR A 6 23.23 -35.66 4.89
C THR A 6 23.11 -34.26 5.44
N LEU A 7 23.84 -33.30 4.88
CA LEU A 7 23.70 -31.89 5.19
C LEU A 7 22.28 -31.44 4.76
N VAL A 8 21.36 -31.39 5.71
CA VAL A 8 20.04 -30.82 5.49
C VAL A 8 20.25 -29.36 5.14
N LYS A 9 20.07 -29.05 3.87
CA LYS A 9 20.21 -27.70 3.34
C LYS A 9 19.19 -26.80 4.06
N ALA A 10 19.66 -25.79 4.82
CA ALA A 10 18.79 -24.85 5.50
C ALA A 10 17.76 -24.28 4.50
N PRO A 11 16.49 -24.15 4.87
CA PRO A 11 15.45 -23.67 3.97
C PRO A 11 15.84 -22.29 3.42
N ARG A 12 15.81 -22.12 2.09
CA ARG A 12 16.12 -20.86 1.43
C ARG A 12 15.15 -19.80 1.96
N ARG A 13 15.68 -18.74 2.57
CA ARG A 13 14.87 -17.62 3.03
C ARG A 13 14.10 -17.03 1.86
N ALA A 14 12.78 -16.87 2.00
CA ALA A 14 11.96 -16.24 0.98
C ALA A 14 12.40 -14.78 0.76
N HIS A 15 12.57 -14.38 -0.50
CA HIS A 15 12.79 -12.97 -0.83
C HIS A 15 11.48 -12.19 -0.62
N PRO A 16 11.52 -10.99 -0.01
CA PRO A 16 10.34 -10.16 0.12
C PRO A 16 9.88 -9.68 -1.25
N ARG A 17 8.59 -9.89 -1.56
CA ARG A 17 7.95 -9.40 -2.78
C ARG A 17 7.60 -7.93 -2.62
N ASP A 18 7.76 -7.14 -3.68
CA ASP A 18 7.30 -5.76 -3.67
C ASP A 18 5.77 -5.71 -3.58
N ALA A 19 5.30 -4.83 -2.72
CA ALA A 19 3.89 -4.59 -2.47
C ALA A 19 3.63 -3.09 -2.23
N ALA A 20 2.41 -2.67 -2.47
CA ALA A 20 1.96 -1.31 -2.22
C ALA A 20 0.61 -1.32 -1.49
N SER A 21 0.37 -0.34 -0.64
CA SER A 21 -0.86 -0.19 0.11
C SER A 21 -1.18 1.29 0.29
N VAL A 22 -2.46 1.64 0.31
CA VAL A 22 -2.89 3.04 0.45
C VAL A 22 -3.61 3.25 1.76
N VAL A 23 -3.15 4.22 2.54
CA VAL A 23 -3.88 4.78 3.67
C VAL A 23 -4.74 5.91 3.13
N LEU A 24 -6.02 5.62 2.88
CA LEU A 24 -6.99 6.64 2.51
C LEU A 24 -7.53 7.29 3.77
N LEU A 25 -7.32 8.60 3.91
CA LEU A 25 -7.89 9.41 4.98
C LEU A 25 -8.84 10.46 4.41
N ARG A 26 -9.91 10.78 5.15
CA ARG A 26 -10.83 11.86 4.77
C ARG A 26 -11.38 12.60 5.99
N GLY A 27 -11.91 13.79 5.78
CA GLY A 27 -12.61 14.56 6.82
C GLY A 27 -11.69 15.35 7.73
N SER A 28 -11.87 15.23 9.03
CA SER A 28 -11.16 16.03 10.04
C SER A 28 -9.63 15.86 10.00
N ARG A 29 -8.91 16.96 10.28
CA ARG A 29 -7.44 16.90 10.44
C ARG A 29 -7.00 16.28 11.76
N THR A 30 -7.84 16.33 12.79
CA THR A 30 -7.52 15.86 14.14
C THR A 30 -7.94 14.41 14.37
N ASP A 31 -9.10 14.00 13.86
CA ASP A 31 -9.61 12.64 13.91
C ASP A 31 -10.31 12.30 12.58
N PRO A 32 -9.53 12.02 11.52
CA PRO A 32 -10.08 11.65 10.23
C PRO A 32 -10.74 10.27 10.26
N GLU A 33 -11.49 9.98 9.20
CA GLU A 33 -11.85 8.61 8.88
C GLU A 33 -10.76 7.96 8.03
N VAL A 34 -10.54 6.68 8.25
CA VAL A 34 -9.63 5.82 7.48
C VAL A 34 -10.40 4.68 6.82
N LEU A 35 -10.05 4.36 5.58
CA LEU A 35 -10.60 3.18 4.90
C LEU A 35 -9.86 1.93 5.36
N LEU A 36 -10.60 0.97 5.90
CA LEU A 36 -10.08 -0.33 6.33
C LEU A 36 -11.04 -1.44 5.88
N GLY A 37 -10.48 -2.59 5.55
CA GLY A 37 -11.22 -3.82 5.30
C GLY A 37 -10.68 -4.95 6.14
N ARG A 38 -11.55 -5.87 6.55
CA ARG A 38 -11.17 -7.06 7.29
C ARG A 38 -10.78 -8.18 6.34
N ARG A 39 -9.61 -8.76 6.51
CA ARG A 39 -9.21 -9.96 5.78
C ARG A 39 -10.11 -11.14 6.14
N ARG A 40 -10.51 -11.90 5.14
CA ARG A 40 -11.37 -13.08 5.35
C ARG A 40 -10.77 -14.02 6.40
N LEU A 41 -11.63 -14.70 7.14
CA LEU A 41 -11.21 -15.67 8.18
C LEU A 41 -10.49 -16.89 7.60
N ASP A 42 -10.71 -17.22 6.33
CA ASP A 42 -10.05 -18.30 5.60
C ASP A 42 -8.77 -17.86 4.84
N ALA A 43 -8.37 -16.60 4.98
CA ALA A 43 -7.17 -16.09 4.33
C ALA A 43 -5.90 -16.79 4.82
N ARG A 44 -5.03 -17.21 3.89
CA ARG A 44 -3.76 -17.88 4.22
C ARG A 44 -2.76 -17.04 4.99
N PHE A 45 -2.92 -15.72 4.94
CA PHE A 45 -2.02 -14.77 5.59
C PHE A 45 -2.84 -13.78 6.39
N MET A 46 -2.71 -13.85 7.72
CA MET A 46 -3.34 -12.95 8.69
C MET A 46 -4.86 -12.84 8.55
N PRO A 47 -5.60 -13.94 8.79
CA PRO A 47 -7.06 -13.93 8.73
C PRO A 47 -7.68 -13.04 9.83
N GLY A 48 -8.83 -12.44 9.54
CA GLY A 48 -9.65 -11.68 10.49
C GLY A 48 -9.13 -10.30 10.89
N ILE A 49 -7.95 -9.88 10.42
CA ILE A 49 -7.32 -8.61 10.77
C ILE A 49 -7.75 -7.50 9.82
N TYR A 50 -7.92 -6.29 10.34
CA TYR A 50 -8.17 -5.11 9.53
C TYR A 50 -6.86 -4.56 8.92
N VAL A 51 -6.93 -4.26 7.63
CA VAL A 51 -5.82 -3.76 6.82
C VAL A 51 -6.29 -2.64 5.91
N PHE A 52 -5.35 -1.86 5.40
CA PHE A 52 -5.61 -0.95 4.27
C PHE A 52 -5.70 -1.74 2.97
N PRO A 53 -6.42 -1.24 1.95
CA PRO A 53 -6.33 -1.77 0.61
C PRO A 53 -4.88 -1.83 0.14
N GLY A 54 -4.51 -2.96 -0.50
CA GLY A 54 -3.15 -3.11 -0.99
C GLY A 54 -2.71 -4.55 -1.18
N GLY A 55 -1.80 -4.73 -2.12
CA GLY A 55 -1.27 -6.04 -2.46
C GLY A 55 0.09 -5.99 -3.14
N ARG A 56 0.44 -7.06 -3.81
CA ARG A 56 1.74 -7.19 -4.47
C ARG A 56 1.75 -6.43 -5.81
N VAL A 57 2.94 -6.01 -6.20
CA VAL A 57 3.17 -5.51 -7.56
C VAL A 57 3.14 -6.68 -8.54
N ASP A 58 2.27 -6.60 -9.53
CA ASP A 58 2.16 -7.57 -10.59
C ASP A 58 2.96 -7.16 -11.84
N ARG A 59 3.19 -8.13 -12.74
CA ARG A 59 3.96 -7.86 -13.96
C ARG A 59 3.28 -6.82 -14.86
N ALA A 60 1.96 -6.82 -14.90
CA ALA A 60 1.18 -5.86 -15.68
C ALA A 60 1.34 -4.41 -15.18
N ASP A 61 1.53 -4.20 -13.87
CA ASP A 61 1.70 -2.88 -13.29
C ASP A 61 2.89 -2.12 -13.91
N TYR A 62 3.95 -2.83 -14.30
CA TYR A 62 5.11 -2.23 -14.96
C TYR A 62 4.82 -1.67 -16.36
N ALA A 63 3.87 -2.25 -17.07
CA ALA A 63 3.46 -1.76 -18.39
C ALA A 63 2.49 -0.58 -18.24
N HIS A 64 1.51 -0.71 -17.35
CA HIS A 64 0.51 0.34 -17.13
C HIS A 64 1.07 1.60 -16.45
N ALA A 65 2.18 1.44 -15.73
CA ALA A 65 2.83 2.54 -15.01
C ALA A 65 3.85 3.33 -15.82
N ALA A 66 4.12 2.97 -17.08
CA ALA A 66 5.25 3.54 -17.83
C ALA A 66 5.17 5.08 -17.93
N ASP A 67 3.99 5.60 -18.25
CA ASP A 67 3.76 7.01 -18.58
C ASP A 67 2.86 7.75 -17.58
N ILE A 68 2.56 7.14 -16.41
CA ILE A 68 1.74 7.84 -15.42
C ILE A 68 2.48 9.06 -14.86
N PRO A 69 1.80 10.19 -14.65
CA PRO A 69 2.41 11.33 -13.96
C PRO A 69 2.70 10.96 -12.50
N VAL A 70 3.87 11.34 -11.99
CA VAL A 70 4.24 11.14 -10.59
C VAL A 70 4.93 12.39 -10.11
N ARG A 71 4.62 12.85 -8.90
CA ARG A 71 5.32 13.97 -8.28
C ARG A 71 6.80 13.65 -8.09
N ASP A 72 7.66 14.61 -8.43
CA ASP A 72 9.13 14.46 -8.37
C ASP A 72 9.61 14.10 -6.95
N ASP A 73 9.01 14.69 -5.92
CA ASP A 73 9.37 14.41 -4.52
C ASP A 73 9.04 12.97 -4.09
N VAL A 74 7.94 12.42 -4.59
CA VAL A 74 7.54 11.02 -4.33
C VAL A 74 8.47 10.07 -5.06
N LEU A 75 8.76 10.37 -6.33
CA LEU A 75 9.66 9.58 -7.15
C LEU A 75 11.07 9.55 -6.56
N ALA A 76 11.62 10.71 -6.20
CA ALA A 76 12.95 10.83 -5.58
C ALA A 76 13.07 10.02 -4.27
N LYS A 77 12.02 10.03 -3.42
CA LYS A 77 12.00 9.22 -2.19
C LYS A 77 11.98 7.71 -2.47
N LEU A 78 11.23 7.26 -3.47
CA LEU A 78 11.17 5.84 -3.86
C LEU A 78 12.47 5.37 -4.50
N GLU A 79 13.09 6.20 -5.34
CA GLU A 79 14.32 5.91 -6.10
C GLU A 79 15.55 5.73 -5.21
N ARG A 80 15.52 6.18 -3.96
CA ARG A 80 16.56 5.83 -2.98
C ARG A 80 16.71 4.31 -2.79
N HIS A 81 15.66 3.53 -3.13
CA HIS A 81 15.61 2.10 -2.83
C HIS A 81 15.17 1.21 -3.98
N CYS A 82 14.81 1.77 -5.12
CA CYS A 82 14.46 1.00 -6.32
C CYS A 82 14.59 1.85 -7.59
N PRO A 83 14.78 1.21 -8.77
CA PRO A 83 14.77 1.93 -10.04
C PRO A 83 13.42 2.61 -10.33
N THR A 84 13.42 3.71 -11.09
CA THR A 84 12.25 4.50 -11.53
C THR A 84 11.09 3.61 -12.02
N ARG A 85 11.39 2.65 -12.88
CA ARG A 85 10.38 1.73 -13.42
C ARG A 85 9.64 0.98 -12.31
N ARG A 86 10.34 0.57 -11.25
CA ARG A 86 9.74 -0.12 -10.09
C ARG A 86 8.97 0.87 -9.21
N ALA A 87 9.48 2.08 -9.02
CA ALA A 87 8.80 3.14 -8.27
C ALA A 87 7.43 3.44 -8.89
N ARG A 88 7.36 3.61 -10.21
CA ARG A 88 6.10 3.81 -10.95
C ARG A 88 5.15 2.61 -10.82
N ALA A 89 5.66 1.38 -10.95
CA ALA A 89 4.85 0.17 -10.80
C ALA A 89 4.25 0.03 -9.38
N LEU A 90 4.97 0.44 -8.33
CA LEU A 90 4.46 0.48 -6.97
C LEU A 90 3.30 1.46 -6.81
N ILE A 91 3.38 2.63 -7.44
CA ILE A 91 2.31 3.64 -7.44
C ILE A 91 1.07 3.10 -8.17
N TRP A 92 1.27 2.50 -9.34
CA TRP A 92 0.16 1.90 -10.08
C TRP A 92 -0.49 0.75 -9.32
N ALA A 93 0.30 -0.15 -8.73
CA ALA A 93 -0.21 -1.22 -7.90
C ALA A 93 -1.04 -0.68 -6.73
N ALA A 94 -0.62 0.42 -6.11
CA ALA A 94 -1.36 1.05 -5.01
C ALA A 94 -2.78 1.46 -5.42
N ILE A 95 -2.94 2.12 -6.57
CA ILE A 95 -4.28 2.52 -7.06
C ILE A 95 -5.09 1.33 -7.58
N ARG A 96 -4.45 0.36 -8.23
CA ARG A 96 -5.12 -0.86 -8.72
C ARG A 96 -5.71 -1.66 -7.56
N GLU A 97 -4.90 -1.97 -6.57
CA GLU A 97 -5.33 -2.72 -5.39
C GLU A 97 -6.43 -1.98 -4.61
N THR A 98 -6.33 -0.64 -4.53
CA THR A 98 -7.39 0.16 -3.90
C THR A 98 -8.73 -0.04 -4.62
N TRP A 99 -8.74 0.02 -5.96
CA TRP A 99 -9.95 -0.20 -6.72
C TRP A 99 -10.44 -1.65 -6.64
N GLU A 100 -9.55 -2.63 -6.83
CA GLU A 100 -9.89 -4.06 -6.79
C GLU A 100 -10.49 -4.47 -5.45
N GLU A 101 -9.96 -3.94 -4.34
CA GLU A 101 -10.38 -4.32 -2.99
C GLU A 101 -11.50 -3.45 -2.41
N SER A 102 -11.74 -2.24 -2.94
CA SER A 102 -12.74 -1.33 -2.37
C SER A 102 -13.77 -0.78 -3.34
N GLY A 103 -13.48 -0.79 -4.65
CA GLY A 103 -14.29 -0.10 -5.67
C GLY A 103 -13.99 1.39 -5.81
N LEU A 104 -13.13 1.97 -4.97
CA LEU A 104 -12.79 3.38 -5.02
C LEU A 104 -11.70 3.66 -6.05
N LEU A 105 -11.90 4.69 -6.87
CA LEU A 105 -10.96 5.15 -7.88
C LEU A 105 -10.21 6.38 -7.38
N ILE A 106 -8.93 6.27 -7.05
CA ILE A 106 -8.09 7.45 -6.75
C ILE A 106 -7.91 8.22 -8.06
N GLY A 107 -8.74 9.25 -8.26
CA GLY A 107 -8.90 9.88 -9.56
C GLY A 107 -9.33 11.34 -9.49
N ARG A 108 -9.14 12.03 -10.62
CA ARG A 108 -9.62 13.38 -10.88
C ARG A 108 -10.37 13.42 -12.21
N PRO A 109 -11.26 14.38 -12.44
CA PRO A 109 -11.90 14.54 -13.74
C PRO A 109 -10.86 14.54 -14.86
N GLY A 110 -11.08 13.73 -15.89
CA GLY A 110 -10.13 13.57 -16.99
C GLY A 110 -10.41 12.33 -17.83
N THR A 111 -9.52 12.06 -18.75
CA THR A 111 -9.61 10.91 -19.66
C THR A 111 -8.41 9.99 -19.48
N ILE A 112 -8.66 8.71 -19.63
CA ILE A 112 -7.62 7.68 -19.74
C ILE A 112 -7.83 6.91 -21.03
N ASP A 113 -6.72 6.53 -21.67
CA ASP A 113 -6.81 5.74 -22.87
C ASP A 113 -7.30 4.32 -22.55
N ARG A 114 -8.41 3.91 -23.19
CA ARG A 114 -9.00 2.57 -23.06
C ARG A 114 -8.18 1.47 -23.74
N VAL A 115 -7.26 1.82 -24.61
CA VAL A 115 -6.54 0.89 -25.48
C VAL A 115 -5.70 -0.14 -24.70
N ASN A 116 -5.31 0.17 -23.48
CA ASN A 116 -4.49 -0.73 -22.65
C ASN A 116 -5.27 -1.82 -21.89
N GLY A 117 -6.58 -1.91 -22.08
CA GLY A 117 -7.39 -3.13 -21.89
C GLY A 117 -7.58 -3.70 -20.48
N SER A 118 -7.05 -3.09 -19.38
CA SER A 118 -7.34 -3.58 -18.03
C SER A 118 -8.72 -3.13 -17.54
N ASP A 119 -9.30 -3.89 -16.62
CA ASP A 119 -10.58 -3.56 -15.98
C ASP A 119 -10.52 -2.20 -15.28
N LEU A 120 -9.38 -1.88 -14.66
CA LEU A 120 -9.15 -0.58 -14.03
C LEU A 120 -9.21 0.58 -15.04
N HIS A 121 -8.60 0.42 -16.24
CA HIS A 121 -8.68 1.46 -17.29
C HIS A 121 -10.12 1.67 -17.74
N ARG A 122 -10.90 0.59 -17.87
CA ARG A 122 -12.33 0.69 -18.18
C ARG A 122 -13.09 1.42 -17.08
N ALA A 123 -12.85 1.08 -15.83
CA ALA A 123 -13.50 1.72 -14.69
C ALA A 123 -13.22 3.23 -14.64
N TYR A 124 -11.98 3.65 -14.85
CA TYR A 124 -11.65 5.08 -14.94
C TYR A 124 -12.37 5.77 -16.11
N ALA A 125 -12.32 5.16 -17.30
CA ALA A 125 -12.96 5.73 -18.48
C ALA A 125 -14.48 5.84 -18.34
N ASP A 126 -15.14 4.83 -17.77
CA ASP A 126 -16.59 4.83 -17.55
C ASP A 126 -17.01 5.84 -16.49
N ALA A 127 -16.15 6.11 -15.51
CA ALA A 127 -16.34 7.15 -14.50
C ALA A 127 -16.00 8.57 -14.99
N GLY A 128 -15.43 8.76 -16.18
CA GLY A 128 -14.94 10.05 -16.66
C GLY A 128 -13.75 10.60 -15.86
N LEU A 129 -12.92 9.69 -15.35
CA LEU A 129 -11.79 10.00 -14.50
C LEU A 129 -10.45 9.60 -15.16
N ALA A 130 -9.39 10.29 -14.75
CA ALA A 130 -8.01 9.87 -14.93
C ALA A 130 -7.38 9.54 -13.57
N PRO A 131 -6.43 8.59 -13.50
CA PRO A 131 -5.70 8.30 -12.26
C PRO A 131 -5.04 9.55 -11.68
N TYR A 132 -5.23 9.78 -10.39
CA TYR A 132 -4.61 10.91 -9.67
C TYR A 132 -3.42 10.43 -8.83
N THR A 133 -2.39 10.00 -9.52
CA THR A 133 -1.15 9.49 -8.90
C THR A 133 -0.34 10.58 -8.21
N GLU A 134 -0.48 11.84 -8.64
CA GLU A 134 0.14 12.99 -7.98
C GLU A 134 -0.48 13.30 -6.62
N GLY A 135 -1.67 12.77 -6.31
CA GLY A 135 -2.30 12.84 -4.98
C GLY A 135 -1.72 11.86 -3.96
N LEU A 136 -0.81 10.98 -4.36
CA LEU A 136 -0.19 10.00 -3.47
C LEU A 136 1.08 10.55 -2.81
N ASP A 137 1.18 10.42 -1.48
CA ASP A 137 2.39 10.67 -0.72
C ASP A 137 3.03 9.36 -0.25
N TYR A 138 4.32 9.14 -0.51
CA TYR A 138 5.05 8.00 0.03
C TYR A 138 5.40 8.24 1.50
N ILE A 139 4.77 7.50 2.42
CA ILE A 139 4.80 7.80 3.86
C ILE A 139 5.60 6.82 4.69
N ALA A 140 5.61 5.54 4.32
CA ALA A 140 6.24 4.52 5.12
C ALA A 140 6.63 3.29 4.30
N ARG A 141 7.58 2.51 4.82
CA ARG A 141 8.00 1.22 4.27
C ARG A 141 8.04 0.16 5.34
N ALA A 142 7.56 -1.03 5.05
CA ALA A 142 7.70 -2.16 5.95
C ALA A 142 8.23 -3.41 5.23
N ILE A 143 9.15 -4.11 5.88
CA ILE A 143 9.71 -5.37 5.36
C ILE A 143 9.36 -6.50 6.31
N THR A 144 8.63 -7.51 5.81
CA THR A 144 8.26 -8.68 6.60
C THR A 144 9.51 -9.38 7.13
N PRO A 145 9.53 -9.81 8.41
CA PRO A 145 10.66 -10.48 9.03
C PRO A 145 11.16 -11.71 8.24
N ALA A 146 12.47 -11.99 8.32
CA ALA A 146 13.12 -13.03 7.52
C ALA A 146 12.69 -14.46 7.85
N HIS A 147 12.09 -14.69 9.02
CA HIS A 147 11.60 -16.01 9.44
C HIS A 147 10.21 -16.35 8.89
N ASN A 148 9.51 -15.38 8.31
CA ASN A 148 8.17 -15.59 7.74
C ASN A 148 8.28 -16.30 6.38
N PRO A 149 7.44 -17.30 6.10
CA PRO A 149 7.43 -18.01 4.82
C PRO A 149 6.94 -17.13 3.66
N ILE A 150 6.02 -16.21 3.95
CA ILE A 150 5.50 -15.21 3.01
C ILE A 150 6.02 -13.84 3.43
N ARG A 151 6.70 -13.15 2.50
CA ARG A 151 7.34 -11.88 2.82
C ARG A 151 7.03 -10.83 1.78
N PHE A 152 6.78 -9.61 2.29
CA PHE A 152 6.55 -8.42 1.49
C PHE A 152 7.53 -7.31 1.84
N ASN A 153 7.79 -6.46 0.87
CA ASN A 153 8.49 -5.19 0.99
C ASN A 153 7.48 -4.12 0.58
N THR A 154 6.64 -3.74 1.53
CA THR A 154 5.47 -2.90 1.28
C THR A 154 5.83 -1.42 1.38
N ARG A 155 5.42 -0.64 0.38
CA ARG A 155 5.40 0.83 0.41
C ARG A 155 3.99 1.26 0.73
N PHE A 156 3.88 2.15 1.71
CA PHE A 156 2.60 2.74 2.11
C PHE A 156 2.51 4.15 1.55
N PHE A 157 1.37 4.43 0.94
CA PHE A 157 1.05 5.73 0.40
C PHE A 157 -0.11 6.33 1.18
N LEU A 158 -0.11 7.66 1.34
CA LEU A 158 -1.25 8.43 1.83
C LEU A 158 -1.97 9.03 0.64
N ALA A 159 -3.30 8.98 0.64
CA ALA A 159 -4.14 9.73 -0.28
C ALA A 159 -5.35 10.32 0.43
N ASP A 160 -5.87 11.43 -0.13
CA ASP A 160 -7.12 12.03 0.32
C ASP A 160 -8.30 11.21 -0.21
N GLY A 161 -9.10 10.65 0.69
CA GLY A 161 -10.30 9.89 0.36
C GLY A 161 -11.37 10.72 -0.37
N ALA A 162 -11.34 12.05 -0.26
CA ALA A 162 -12.18 12.93 -1.05
C ALA A 162 -11.84 12.87 -2.57
N GLN A 163 -10.62 12.45 -2.92
CA GLN A 163 -10.16 12.23 -4.28
C GLN A 163 -10.28 10.75 -4.72
N ALA A 164 -11.08 9.97 -4.01
CA ALA A 164 -11.31 8.55 -4.31
C ALA A 164 -12.82 8.26 -4.42
N PRO A 165 -13.51 8.80 -5.46
CA PRO A 165 -14.91 8.50 -5.69
C PRO A 165 -15.15 7.04 -6.04
N GLY A 166 -16.38 6.58 -5.82
CA GLY A 166 -16.83 5.22 -6.09
C GLY A 166 -17.78 4.73 -5.00
N ALA A 167 -18.37 3.58 -5.25
CA ALA A 167 -19.18 2.87 -4.26
C ALA A 167 -18.36 1.75 -3.63
N LEU A 168 -18.31 1.73 -2.31
CA LEU A 168 -17.67 0.61 -1.60
C LEU A 168 -18.40 -0.70 -1.90
N HIS A 169 -17.64 -1.74 -2.19
CA HIS A 169 -18.18 -3.09 -2.34
C HIS A 169 -17.29 -4.12 -1.64
N HIS A 170 -17.91 -5.17 -1.14
CA HIS A 170 -17.18 -6.30 -0.58
C HIS A 170 -16.51 -7.10 -1.72
N THR A 171 -15.31 -7.56 -1.46
CA THR A 171 -14.55 -8.34 -2.43
C THR A 171 -14.27 -9.75 -1.91
N SER A 172 -13.66 -10.57 -2.76
CA SER A 172 -13.20 -11.90 -2.34
C SER A 172 -12.01 -11.86 -1.36
N GLU A 173 -11.37 -10.70 -1.17
CA GLU A 173 -10.18 -10.56 -0.33
C GLU A 173 -10.46 -9.82 0.97
N LEU A 174 -11.28 -8.76 0.93
CA LEU A 174 -11.64 -7.95 2.09
C LEU A 174 -13.15 -7.98 2.36
N GLU A 175 -13.50 -8.35 3.57
CA GLU A 175 -14.85 -8.23 4.13
C GLU A 175 -14.95 -6.95 4.98
N ASP A 176 -16.16 -6.52 5.30
CA ASP A 176 -16.43 -5.38 6.20
C ASP A 176 -15.56 -4.15 5.88
N ILE A 177 -15.42 -3.87 4.57
CA ILE A 177 -14.68 -2.68 4.14
C ILE A 177 -15.51 -1.44 4.37
N GLY A 178 -14.90 -0.42 4.99
CA GLY A 178 -15.61 0.82 5.32
C GLY A 178 -14.71 1.90 5.91
N TRP A 179 -15.28 3.09 5.95
CA TRP A 179 -14.70 4.24 6.59
C TRP A 179 -14.92 4.16 8.10
N ARG A 180 -13.86 4.36 8.88
CA ARG A 180 -13.89 4.31 10.34
C ARG A 180 -13.14 5.50 10.91
N ARG A 181 -13.63 6.11 11.97
CA ARG A 181 -12.83 7.11 12.70
C ARG A 181 -11.53 6.48 13.17
N VAL A 182 -10.44 7.20 13.02
CA VAL A 182 -9.12 6.67 13.39
C VAL A 182 -9.06 6.33 14.86
N SER A 183 -9.64 7.16 15.74
CA SER A 183 -9.73 6.88 17.17
C SER A 183 -10.41 5.53 17.46
N GLU A 184 -11.55 5.27 16.83
CA GLU A 184 -12.31 4.01 16.96
C GLU A 184 -11.53 2.82 16.37
N ALA A 185 -10.91 3.02 15.18
CA ALA A 185 -10.12 1.96 14.57
C ALA A 185 -8.93 1.52 15.43
N ILE A 186 -8.30 2.45 16.14
CA ILE A 186 -7.17 2.14 17.03
C ILE A 186 -7.64 1.43 18.30
N SER A 187 -8.81 1.80 18.87
CA SER A 187 -9.31 1.21 20.12
C SER A 187 -9.97 -0.14 19.88
N ASP A 188 -10.78 -0.28 18.84
CA ASP A 188 -11.78 -1.34 18.74
C ASP A 188 -11.41 -2.43 17.72
N LEU A 189 -10.52 -2.13 16.77
CA LEU A 189 -10.19 -3.08 15.72
C LEU A 189 -8.87 -3.82 15.98
N ASP A 190 -8.83 -5.09 15.54
CA ASP A 190 -7.59 -5.87 15.54
C ASP A 190 -6.69 -5.41 14.39
N LEU A 191 -5.84 -4.44 14.69
CA LEU A 191 -4.85 -3.87 13.79
C LEU A 191 -3.47 -4.44 14.08
N MET A 192 -2.81 -4.92 13.03
CA MET A 192 -1.40 -5.28 13.15
C MET A 192 -0.51 -4.09 13.49
N ASN A 193 0.64 -4.38 14.10
CA ASN A 193 1.67 -3.37 14.35
C ASN A 193 2.11 -2.61 13.09
N VAL A 194 2.15 -3.27 11.93
CA VAL A 194 2.51 -2.62 10.66
C VAL A 194 1.41 -1.68 10.18
N THR A 195 0.15 -2.04 10.38
CA THR A 195 -1.01 -1.18 10.08
C THR A 195 -1.03 0.04 10.98
N ARG A 196 -0.87 -0.16 12.30
CA ARG A 196 -0.74 0.93 13.28
C ARG A 196 0.43 1.85 12.96
N PHE A 197 1.59 1.29 12.60
CA PHE A 197 2.77 2.05 12.21
C PHE A 197 2.49 2.94 10.99
N ALA A 198 1.95 2.39 9.91
CA ALA A 198 1.65 3.16 8.70
C ALA A 198 0.57 4.23 8.96
N LEU A 199 -0.44 3.92 9.79
CA LEU A 199 -1.47 4.87 10.17
C LEU A 199 -0.89 6.07 10.95
N VAL A 200 0.04 5.83 11.87
CA VAL A 200 0.71 6.90 12.62
C VAL A 200 1.51 7.81 11.68
N GLU A 201 2.24 7.25 10.72
CA GLU A 201 2.97 8.05 9.73
C GLU A 201 2.03 8.84 8.81
N ALA A 202 0.92 8.24 8.40
CA ALA A 202 -0.12 8.94 7.63
C ALA A 202 -0.72 10.12 8.40
N LEU A 203 -1.06 9.92 9.67
CA LEU A 203 -1.66 10.96 10.51
C LEU A 203 -0.74 12.17 10.75
N LYS A 204 0.56 11.95 10.85
CA LYS A 204 1.53 13.07 10.96
C LYS A 204 1.39 13.99 9.74
N LEU A 205 1.47 13.42 8.53
CA LEU A 205 1.36 14.21 7.30
C LEU A 205 -0.04 14.78 7.09
N TRP A 206 -1.08 14.03 7.44
CA TRP A 206 -2.46 14.49 7.33
C TRP A 206 -2.72 15.72 8.20
N ARG A 207 -2.26 15.72 9.44
CA ARG A 207 -2.42 16.84 10.37
C ARG A 207 -1.64 18.08 9.95
N ASP A 208 -0.40 17.88 9.54
CA ASP A 208 0.53 18.96 9.24
C ASP A 208 0.22 19.62 7.89
N GLY A 209 -0.48 18.91 6.98
CA GLY A 209 -0.72 19.36 5.61
C GLY A 209 0.58 19.67 4.86
N ALA A 210 1.64 18.91 5.16
CA ALA A 210 2.99 19.19 4.72
C ALA A 210 3.10 19.31 3.20
N PRO A 211 3.77 20.37 2.71
CA PRO A 211 4.02 20.51 1.27
C PRO A 211 4.94 19.39 0.76
N PRO A 212 4.93 19.12 -0.56
CA PRO A 212 5.86 18.18 -1.16
C PRO A 212 7.30 18.50 -0.79
N ASP A 213 8.03 17.52 -0.24
CA ASP A 213 9.43 17.64 0.15
C ASP A 213 10.23 16.40 -0.29
N PRO A 214 11.14 16.52 -1.27
CA PRO A 214 11.96 15.40 -1.73
C PRO A 214 12.97 14.93 -0.67
N ASN A 215 13.29 15.78 0.31
CA ASN A 215 14.26 15.47 1.37
C ASN A 215 13.61 14.85 2.60
N ARG A 216 12.27 14.85 2.69
CA ARG A 216 11.56 14.23 3.80
C ARG A 216 11.95 12.74 3.89
N ARG A 217 12.46 12.38 5.05
CA ARG A 217 12.83 11.00 5.33
C ARG A 217 11.57 10.15 5.53
N VAL A 218 11.63 8.92 5.04
CA VAL A 218 10.52 7.97 5.11
C VAL A 218 10.78 6.96 6.22
N ALA A 219 9.81 6.75 7.08
CA ALA A 219 9.93 5.79 8.17
C ALA A 219 9.92 4.35 7.62
N ARG A 220 10.87 3.53 8.08
CA ARG A 220 10.95 2.11 7.73
C ARG A 220 10.85 1.21 8.94
N LEU A 221 9.88 0.31 8.90
CA LEU A 221 9.74 -0.79 9.87
C LEU A 221 10.37 -2.07 9.29
N SER A 222 11.35 -2.61 9.99
CA SER A 222 12.01 -3.88 9.62
C SER A 222 12.33 -4.69 10.88
N THR A 223 12.84 -5.92 10.71
CA THR A 223 13.27 -6.75 11.83
C THR A 223 14.66 -7.28 11.57
N ARG A 224 15.58 -7.07 12.51
CA ARG A 224 16.91 -7.65 12.52
C ARG A 224 17.09 -8.44 13.81
N MET A 225 17.57 -9.69 13.72
CA MET A 225 17.82 -10.56 14.88
C MET A 225 16.65 -10.63 15.88
N ARG A 226 15.39 -10.74 15.39
CA ARG A 226 14.14 -10.72 16.15
C ARG A 226 13.76 -9.39 16.80
N THR A 227 14.58 -8.35 16.65
CA THR A 227 14.27 -7.00 17.13
C THR A 227 13.62 -6.18 16.04
N LYS A 228 12.49 -5.50 16.35
CA LYS A 228 11.88 -4.52 15.46
C LYS A 228 12.76 -3.29 15.40
N LEU A 229 13.08 -2.84 14.19
CA LEU A 229 13.87 -1.65 13.94
C LEU A 229 13.00 -0.64 13.19
N LEU A 230 12.88 0.55 13.79
CA LEU A 230 12.36 1.73 13.13
C LEU A 230 13.56 2.58 12.68
N THR A 231 13.65 2.83 11.39
CA THR A 231 14.69 3.68 10.80
C THR A 231 14.06 4.72 9.89
N LEU A 232 14.79 5.80 9.62
CA LEU A 232 14.41 6.80 8.63
C LEU A 232 15.30 6.63 7.39
N GLU A 233 14.69 6.53 6.23
CA GLU A 233 15.34 6.38 4.91
C GLU A 233 15.29 7.68 4.12
#